data_78d77c44c48976c4cd52918481cfd682
#
_entry.id   78d77c44c48976c4cd52918481cfd682
#
_cell.length_a   1.000
_cell.length_b   1.000
_cell.length_c   1.000
_cell.angle_alpha   90.00
_cell.angle_beta   90.00
_cell.angle_gamma   90.00
#
_symmetry.space_group_name_H-M   'P 1'
#
loop_
_entity.id
_entity.type
_entity.pdbx_description
1 polymer ?
#
loop_
_entity_poly.entity_id
_entity_poly.type
_entity_poly.pdbx_seq_one_letter_code
_entity_poly.pdbx_strand_id
1 'polypeptide(L)'
;ELTYRLRPVVRGEWTFAPVQIGLASPQGLWQRDDRLGEPATVRVYPDFAAIARYIRLASAQREALMGIHQRRRRGEGQNFHQLREYRIGDSLRQIDWKATARTRKLIAREYQEERHQTVLFLLDCSRRMRAQDDDLSHFDHALNAMILLAYVALRQGDAVGVQSFGGERRWLAPHPGPGTLTPLINTVYDLQPTLEPPDYAEMAHLTLTRQRKRALIVLLTNLRDEDQDDLRPAIALLSRRHLVLIANLREPVLDELLTQPIDNLSQAQLYATTCHYQLQRDRAQEELRHLGGI
;
A
#
# COMPACT_ATOMS: atom_id res chain seq x y z
N GLU A 1 -42.34 -14.69 -1.61
CA GLU A 1 -40.93 -14.50 -1.34
C GLU A 1 -40.54 -13.13 -1.89
N LEU A 2 -40.04 -12.23 -1.02
CA LEU A 2 -39.56 -10.89 -1.40
C LEU A 2 -38.04 -10.95 -1.55
N THR A 3 -37.54 -10.74 -2.76
CA THR A 3 -36.11 -10.70 -3.05
C THR A 3 -35.75 -9.28 -3.44
N TYR A 4 -34.73 -8.73 -2.79
CA TYR A 4 -34.17 -7.43 -3.13
C TYR A 4 -32.65 -7.52 -3.33
N ARG A 5 -32.11 -6.63 -4.14
CA ARG A 5 -30.67 -6.54 -4.38
C ARG A 5 -30.16 -5.21 -3.80
N LEU A 6 -29.10 -5.31 -3.02
CA LEU A 6 -28.40 -4.14 -2.47
C LEU A 6 -27.03 -4.05 -3.12
N ARG A 7 -26.62 -2.84 -3.47
CA ARG A 7 -25.25 -2.52 -3.86
C ARG A 7 -24.63 -1.68 -2.76
N PRO A 8 -23.62 -2.19 -2.05
CA PRO A 8 -22.95 -1.41 -1.05
C PRO A 8 -22.16 -0.26 -1.72
N VAL A 9 -22.21 0.91 -1.13
CA VAL A 9 -21.50 2.11 -1.61
C VAL A 9 -20.26 2.37 -0.77
N VAL A 10 -20.28 1.98 0.51
CA VAL A 10 -19.20 2.20 1.46
C VAL A 10 -18.71 0.85 1.99
N ARG A 11 -17.40 0.67 2.05
CA ARG A 11 -16.76 -0.51 2.64
C ARG A 11 -16.88 -0.52 4.17
N GLY A 12 -16.71 -1.69 4.75
CA GLY A 12 -16.78 -1.89 6.20
C GLY A 12 -17.66 -3.05 6.59
N GLU A 13 -17.98 -3.13 7.87
CA GLU A 13 -18.88 -4.14 8.41
C GLU A 13 -20.27 -3.55 8.63
N TRP A 14 -21.28 -4.17 7.99
CA TRP A 14 -22.66 -3.71 8.03
C TRP A 14 -23.55 -4.78 8.64
N THR A 15 -24.30 -4.40 9.67
CA THR A 15 -25.27 -5.28 10.29
C THR A 15 -26.65 -4.91 9.84
N PHE A 16 -27.33 -5.85 9.19
CA PHE A 16 -28.74 -5.75 8.82
C PHE A 16 -29.59 -6.21 9.99
N ALA A 17 -30.45 -5.33 10.46
CA ALA A 17 -31.45 -5.69 11.47
C ALA A 17 -32.52 -6.65 10.87
N PRO A 18 -33.25 -7.40 11.71
CA PRO A 18 -34.40 -8.19 11.26
C PRO A 18 -35.38 -7.34 10.45
N VAL A 19 -35.93 -7.94 9.40
CA VAL A 19 -36.90 -7.24 8.52
C VAL A 19 -38.19 -6.99 9.29
N GLN A 20 -38.64 -5.73 9.30
CA GLN A 20 -39.92 -5.35 9.87
C GLN A 20 -40.99 -5.38 8.78
N ILE A 21 -42.03 -6.17 8.98
CA ILE A 21 -43.13 -6.32 8.02
C ILE A 21 -44.39 -5.83 8.70
N GLY A 22 -45.03 -4.82 8.11
CA GLY A 22 -46.34 -4.35 8.49
C GLY A 22 -47.43 -5.04 7.64
N LEU A 23 -48.27 -5.81 8.25
CA LEU A 23 -49.39 -6.44 7.62
C LEU A 23 -50.67 -5.66 7.97
N ALA A 24 -51.24 -4.97 6.99
CA ALA A 24 -52.51 -4.29 7.16
C ALA A 24 -53.69 -5.24 6.93
N SER A 25 -54.75 -5.10 7.72
CA SER A 25 -55.97 -5.84 7.50
C SER A 25 -56.61 -5.42 6.18
N PRO A 26 -57.38 -6.29 5.49
CA PRO A 26 -58.03 -5.97 4.22
C PRO A 26 -58.97 -4.76 4.27
N GLN A 27 -59.47 -4.41 5.46
CA GLN A 27 -60.34 -3.27 5.68
C GLN A 27 -59.60 -2.05 6.27
N GLY A 28 -58.27 -2.12 6.44
CA GLY A 28 -57.45 -1.04 6.97
C GLY A 28 -57.67 -0.68 8.45
N LEU A 29 -58.40 -1.55 9.21
CA LEU A 29 -58.79 -1.26 10.58
C LEU A 29 -57.67 -1.53 11.60
N TRP A 30 -56.68 -2.37 11.27
CA TRP A 30 -55.54 -2.65 12.14
C TRP A 30 -54.33 -3.07 11.28
N GLN A 31 -53.16 -2.85 11.84
CA GLN A 31 -51.88 -3.27 11.28
C GLN A 31 -51.16 -4.11 12.32
N ARG A 32 -50.56 -5.19 11.86
CA ARG A 32 -49.68 -6.03 12.68
C ARG A 32 -48.24 -5.88 12.18
N ASP A 33 -47.35 -5.52 13.07
CA ASP A 33 -45.93 -5.41 12.77
C ASP A 33 -45.21 -6.64 13.31
N ASP A 34 -44.68 -7.45 12.41
CA ASP A 34 -43.87 -8.62 12.72
C ASP A 34 -42.42 -8.37 12.36
N ARG A 35 -41.49 -8.89 13.19
CA ARG A 35 -40.05 -8.90 12.89
C ARG A 35 -39.68 -10.31 12.43
N LEU A 36 -39.11 -10.42 11.23
CA LEU A 36 -38.74 -11.69 10.63
C LEU A 36 -37.24 -11.72 10.33
N GLY A 37 -36.61 -12.87 10.62
CA GLY A 37 -35.19 -13.12 10.39
C GLY A 37 -34.33 -12.78 11.61
N GLU A 38 -33.07 -13.15 11.52
CA GLU A 38 -32.04 -12.80 12.48
C GLU A 38 -31.15 -11.69 11.92
N PRO A 39 -30.46 -10.91 12.79
CA PRO A 39 -29.48 -9.94 12.32
C PRO A 39 -28.41 -10.63 11.48
N ALA A 40 -28.10 -10.08 10.31
CA ALA A 40 -27.07 -10.59 9.43
C ALA A 40 -25.94 -9.57 9.28
N THR A 41 -24.71 -9.99 9.49
CA THR A 41 -23.52 -9.13 9.31
C THR A 41 -22.89 -9.44 7.97
N VAL A 42 -22.67 -8.39 7.18
CA VAL A 42 -22.02 -8.48 5.86
C VAL A 42 -20.78 -7.60 5.86
N ARG A 43 -19.66 -8.16 5.39
CA ARG A 43 -18.42 -7.44 5.20
C ARG A 43 -18.31 -6.96 3.77
N VAL A 44 -18.15 -5.66 3.61
CA VAL A 44 -17.95 -5.01 2.33
C VAL A 44 -16.48 -4.67 2.20
N TYR A 45 -15.84 -5.30 1.24
CA TYR A 45 -14.43 -5.09 0.95
C TYR A 45 -14.23 -3.98 -0.09
N PRO A 46 -12.99 -3.42 -0.19
CA PRO A 46 -12.63 -2.49 -1.26
C PRO A 46 -12.91 -3.08 -2.65
N ASP A 47 -13.12 -2.22 -3.65
CA ASP A 47 -13.38 -2.67 -5.02
C ASP A 47 -12.14 -3.29 -5.67
N PHE A 48 -12.14 -4.61 -5.77
CA PHE A 48 -11.08 -5.36 -6.43
C PHE A 48 -11.18 -5.42 -7.96
N ALA A 49 -12.24 -4.89 -8.57
CA ALA A 49 -12.41 -4.97 -10.02
C ALA A 49 -11.30 -4.20 -10.76
N ALA A 50 -10.90 -3.04 -10.22
CA ALA A 50 -9.75 -2.29 -10.72
C ALA A 50 -8.45 -3.09 -10.57
N ILE A 51 -8.25 -3.72 -9.41
CA ILE A 51 -7.08 -4.57 -9.13
C ILE A 51 -7.05 -5.76 -10.08
N ALA A 52 -8.19 -6.45 -10.28
CA ALA A 52 -8.30 -7.56 -11.21
C ALA A 52 -8.00 -7.16 -12.66
N ARG A 53 -8.31 -5.92 -13.05
CA ARG A 53 -7.95 -5.35 -14.36
C ARG A 53 -6.44 -5.16 -14.48
N TYR A 54 -5.80 -4.56 -13.50
CA TYR A 54 -4.35 -4.38 -13.47
C TYR A 54 -3.61 -5.71 -13.44
N ILE A 55 -4.08 -6.70 -12.68
CA ILE A 55 -3.50 -8.05 -12.63
C ILE A 55 -3.54 -8.70 -14.01
N ARG A 56 -4.67 -8.60 -14.73
CA ARG A 56 -4.79 -9.14 -16.09
C ARG A 56 -3.86 -8.44 -17.09
N LEU A 57 -3.75 -7.11 -17.03
CA LEU A 57 -2.83 -6.35 -17.89
C LEU A 57 -1.38 -6.68 -17.58
N ALA A 58 -1.01 -6.76 -16.31
CA ALA A 58 0.33 -7.12 -15.88
C ALA A 58 0.70 -8.57 -16.25
N SER A 59 -0.24 -9.52 -16.22
CA SER A 59 0.00 -10.90 -16.65
C SER A 59 0.16 -11.00 -18.16
N ALA A 60 -0.68 -10.32 -18.95
CA ALA A 60 -0.56 -10.28 -20.40
C ALA A 60 0.77 -9.65 -20.87
N GLN A 61 1.19 -8.55 -20.21
CA GLN A 61 2.47 -7.90 -20.52
C GLN A 61 3.66 -8.77 -20.11
N ARG A 62 3.53 -9.57 -19.04
CA ARG A 62 4.56 -10.51 -18.59
C ARG A 62 4.66 -11.73 -19.51
N GLU A 63 3.56 -12.23 -20.05
CA GLU A 63 3.57 -13.28 -21.06
C GLU A 63 4.23 -12.79 -22.36
N ALA A 64 3.98 -11.56 -22.78
CA ALA A 64 4.66 -10.92 -23.90
C ALA A 64 6.18 -10.74 -23.66
N LEU A 65 6.59 -10.49 -22.41
CA LEU A 65 8.00 -10.37 -21.99
C LEU A 65 8.65 -11.72 -21.65
N MET A 66 7.89 -12.79 -21.40
CA MET A 66 8.42 -14.14 -21.14
C MET A 66 9.04 -14.81 -22.37
N GLY A 67 8.83 -14.27 -23.58
CA GLY A 67 9.64 -14.63 -24.76
C GLY A 67 11.11 -14.20 -24.66
N ILE A 68 11.44 -13.30 -23.73
CA ILE A 68 12.81 -12.89 -23.42
C ILE A 68 13.21 -13.65 -22.16
N HIS A 69 14.03 -14.70 -22.31
CA HIS A 69 14.55 -15.57 -21.27
C HIS A 69 14.72 -14.87 -19.92
N GLN A 70 14.13 -15.44 -18.85
CA GLN A 70 14.57 -15.20 -17.48
C GLN A 70 16.06 -15.59 -17.39
N ARG A 71 16.94 -14.68 -17.77
CA ARG A 71 18.33 -14.77 -17.34
C ARG A 71 18.27 -14.67 -15.83
N ARG A 72 18.44 -15.82 -15.15
CA ARG A 72 18.84 -15.86 -13.75
C ARG A 72 20.02 -14.90 -13.64
N ARG A 73 19.77 -13.67 -13.20
CA ARG A 73 20.86 -12.77 -12.81
C ARG A 73 21.53 -13.48 -11.64
N ARG A 74 22.70 -14.03 -11.91
CA ARG A 74 23.63 -14.46 -10.88
C ARG A 74 23.97 -13.19 -10.12
N GLY A 75 23.31 -13.00 -8.96
CA GLY A 75 23.46 -11.81 -8.16
C GLY A 75 24.71 -11.89 -7.31
N GLU A 76 25.30 -10.77 -7.00
CA GLU A 76 26.26 -10.58 -5.92
C GLU A 76 25.47 -10.55 -4.57
N GLY A 77 24.63 -11.57 -4.31
CA GLY A 77 23.90 -11.72 -3.05
C GLY A 77 24.86 -11.88 -1.87
N GLN A 78 24.46 -11.46 -0.68
CA GLN A 78 25.29 -11.61 0.54
C GLN A 78 25.09 -12.96 1.26
N ASN A 79 24.05 -13.72 0.91
CA ASN A 79 23.79 -15.01 1.55
C ASN A 79 24.51 -16.15 0.84
N PHE A 80 25.42 -16.82 1.58
CA PHE A 80 26.12 -18.00 1.12
C PHE A 80 25.11 -19.12 0.82
N HIS A 81 25.15 -19.64 -0.41
CA HIS A 81 24.29 -20.75 -0.83
C HIS A 81 25.07 -22.08 -0.80
N GLN A 82 26.14 -22.18 -1.58
CA GLN A 82 26.93 -23.39 -1.70
C GLN A 82 28.35 -23.10 -2.20
N LEU A 83 29.24 -24.10 -2.01
CA LEU A 83 30.56 -24.14 -2.64
C LEU A 83 30.44 -24.90 -3.97
N ARG A 84 30.99 -24.36 -5.06
CA ARG A 84 31.10 -25.07 -6.35
C ARG A 84 32.45 -24.86 -6.98
N GLU A 85 32.79 -25.67 -7.96
CA GLU A 85 34.00 -25.44 -8.74
C GLU A 85 33.94 -24.10 -9.48
N TYR A 86 35.03 -23.35 -9.43
CA TYR A 86 35.19 -22.07 -10.13
C TYR A 86 35.02 -22.27 -11.65
N ARG A 87 34.30 -21.38 -12.29
CA ARG A 87 34.11 -21.37 -13.75
C ARG A 87 34.70 -20.10 -14.33
N ILE A 88 35.28 -20.21 -15.55
CA ILE A 88 35.79 -19.06 -16.26
C ILE A 88 34.66 -18.03 -16.44
N GLY A 89 34.90 -16.79 -15.93
CA GLY A 89 33.91 -15.72 -15.89
C GLY A 89 33.31 -15.43 -14.51
N ASP A 90 33.61 -16.23 -13.48
CA ASP A 90 33.26 -15.92 -12.09
C ASP A 90 34.20 -14.83 -11.54
N SER A 91 33.71 -14.00 -10.62
CA SER A 91 34.53 -13.00 -9.95
C SER A 91 35.58 -13.64 -9.05
N LEU A 92 36.82 -13.21 -9.17
CA LEU A 92 37.91 -13.68 -8.31
C LEU A 92 37.67 -13.43 -6.82
N ARG A 93 36.84 -12.46 -6.47
CA ARG A 93 36.43 -12.18 -5.08
C ARG A 93 35.56 -13.28 -4.47
N GLN A 94 34.96 -14.11 -5.30
CA GLN A 94 34.09 -15.21 -4.85
C GLN A 94 34.89 -16.49 -4.58
N ILE A 95 36.19 -16.54 -4.82
CA ILE A 95 37.01 -17.72 -4.55
C ILE A 95 37.13 -17.93 -3.04
N ASP A 96 36.77 -19.14 -2.60
CA ASP A 96 37.04 -19.59 -1.24
C ASP A 96 38.43 -20.27 -1.17
N TRP A 97 39.42 -19.48 -0.77
CA TRP A 97 40.80 -19.94 -0.66
C TRP A 97 40.97 -21.09 0.34
N LYS A 98 40.15 -21.15 1.39
CA LYS A 98 40.19 -22.22 2.38
C LYS A 98 39.68 -23.57 1.83
N ALA A 99 38.59 -23.54 1.08
CA ALA A 99 38.06 -24.72 0.40
C ALA A 99 38.98 -25.14 -0.75
N THR A 100 39.51 -24.19 -1.52
CA THR A 100 40.46 -24.39 -2.62
C THR A 100 41.73 -25.12 -2.10
N ALA A 101 42.29 -24.70 -0.98
CA ALA A 101 43.46 -25.34 -0.37
C ALA A 101 43.21 -26.81 0.06
N ARG A 102 41.98 -27.12 0.47
CA ARG A 102 41.60 -28.48 0.89
C ARG A 102 41.34 -29.42 -0.28
N THR A 103 40.71 -28.92 -1.33
CA THR A 103 40.25 -29.73 -2.47
C THR A 103 41.26 -29.75 -3.62
N ARG A 104 42.30 -28.92 -3.60
CA ARG A 104 43.26 -28.69 -4.68
C ARG A 104 42.63 -28.30 -6.02
N LYS A 105 41.43 -27.79 -5.97
CA LYS A 105 40.66 -27.24 -7.11
C LYS A 105 40.13 -25.86 -6.73
N LEU A 106 40.08 -24.95 -7.69
CA LEU A 106 39.51 -23.63 -7.45
C LEU A 106 38.02 -23.76 -7.09
N ILE A 107 37.66 -23.36 -5.88
CA ILE A 107 36.29 -23.39 -5.37
C ILE A 107 35.78 -21.95 -5.24
N ALA A 108 34.60 -21.68 -5.83
CA ALA A 108 33.90 -20.41 -5.69
C ALA A 108 32.72 -20.53 -4.73
N ARG A 109 32.48 -19.46 -3.96
CA ARG A 109 31.26 -19.30 -3.17
C ARG A 109 30.14 -18.86 -4.08
N GLU A 110 29.08 -19.61 -4.17
CA GLU A 110 27.87 -19.21 -4.84
C GLU A 110 26.97 -18.54 -3.83
N TYR A 111 26.61 -17.27 -4.12
CA TYR A 111 25.70 -16.51 -3.30
C TYR A 111 24.31 -16.56 -3.92
N GLN A 112 23.30 -16.72 -3.09
CA GLN A 112 21.91 -16.67 -3.51
C GLN A 112 21.40 -15.23 -3.34
N GLU A 113 20.76 -14.69 -4.36
CA GLU A 113 20.02 -13.46 -4.24
C GLU A 113 18.95 -13.60 -3.16
N GLU A 114 18.89 -12.67 -2.21
CA GLU A 114 17.81 -12.65 -1.21
C GLU A 114 16.47 -12.47 -1.94
N ARG A 115 15.74 -13.58 -2.12
CA ARG A 115 14.45 -13.58 -2.81
C ARG A 115 13.30 -13.12 -1.91
N HIS A 116 13.53 -12.87 -0.65
CA HIS A 116 12.50 -12.54 0.32
C HIS A 116 12.78 -11.17 0.92
N GLN A 117 12.49 -10.13 0.15
CA GLN A 117 12.50 -8.79 0.71
C GLN A 117 11.28 -8.61 1.62
N THR A 118 11.40 -7.70 2.58
CA THR A 118 10.28 -7.34 3.44
C THR A 118 9.74 -5.99 2.99
N VAL A 119 8.46 -5.96 2.69
CA VAL A 119 7.72 -4.73 2.35
C VAL A 119 6.73 -4.45 3.48
N LEU A 120 6.85 -3.31 4.13
CA LEU A 120 5.93 -2.86 5.17
C LEU A 120 5.22 -1.60 4.70
N PHE A 121 3.91 -1.67 4.57
CA PHE A 121 3.08 -0.52 4.24
C PHE A 121 2.73 0.25 5.50
N LEU A 122 2.91 1.57 5.46
CA LEU A 122 2.44 2.52 6.46
C LEU A 122 1.25 3.27 5.86
N LEU A 123 0.05 2.96 6.35
CA LEU A 123 -1.20 3.48 5.82
C LEU A 123 -1.70 4.62 6.70
N ASP A 124 -1.75 5.80 6.13
CA ASP A 124 -2.27 7.00 6.79
C ASP A 124 -3.79 6.97 6.87
N CYS A 125 -4.33 7.05 8.09
CA CYS A 125 -5.77 7.14 8.37
C CYS A 125 -6.16 8.52 8.93
N SER A 126 -5.30 9.52 8.78
CA SER A 126 -5.54 10.88 9.30
C SER A 126 -6.56 11.66 8.49
N ARG A 127 -6.88 12.86 8.98
CA ARG A 127 -7.80 13.82 8.33
C ARG A 127 -7.43 14.11 6.86
N ARG A 128 -6.16 14.00 6.48
CA ARG A 128 -5.67 14.25 5.11
C ARG A 128 -6.25 13.29 4.09
N MET A 129 -6.50 12.07 4.52
CA MET A 129 -6.97 10.99 3.67
C MET A 129 -8.49 11.00 3.45
N ARG A 130 -9.21 11.97 4.05
CA ARG A 130 -10.67 12.13 3.89
C ARG A 130 -11.09 12.86 2.62
N ALA A 131 -10.17 13.59 2.00
CA ALA A 131 -10.47 14.27 0.74
C ALA A 131 -11.01 13.24 -0.26
N GLN A 132 -12.00 13.65 -1.05
CA GLN A 132 -12.63 12.83 -2.07
C GLN A 132 -12.13 13.25 -3.45
N ASP A 133 -11.95 12.26 -4.29
CA ASP A 133 -11.65 12.40 -5.71
C ASP A 133 -12.65 11.51 -6.43
N ASP A 134 -13.61 12.13 -7.12
CA ASP A 134 -14.83 11.49 -7.65
C ASP A 134 -15.63 10.77 -6.54
N ASP A 135 -15.87 9.47 -6.73
CA ASP A 135 -16.66 8.61 -5.83
C ASP A 135 -15.84 8.00 -4.68
N LEU A 136 -14.50 8.16 -4.67
CA LEU A 136 -13.60 7.52 -3.72
C LEU A 136 -12.85 8.54 -2.87
N SER A 137 -12.61 8.20 -1.62
CA SER A 137 -11.71 8.98 -0.78
C SER A 137 -10.25 8.73 -1.14
N HIS A 138 -9.37 9.68 -0.81
CA HIS A 138 -7.92 9.48 -0.94
C HIS A 138 -7.46 8.22 -0.19
N PHE A 139 -8.11 7.92 0.93
CA PHE A 139 -7.86 6.68 1.67
C PHE A 139 -8.19 5.44 0.83
N ASP A 140 -9.31 5.43 0.12
CA ASP A 140 -9.72 4.30 -0.71
C ASP A 140 -8.75 4.10 -1.90
N HIS A 141 -8.27 5.19 -2.50
CA HIS A 141 -7.23 5.13 -3.54
C HIS A 141 -5.92 4.56 -2.99
N ALA A 142 -5.46 5.02 -1.83
CA ALA A 142 -4.26 4.51 -1.17
C ALA A 142 -4.40 3.04 -0.79
N LEU A 143 -5.57 2.65 -0.27
CA LEU A 143 -5.87 1.28 0.09
C LEU A 143 -5.85 0.34 -1.12
N ASN A 144 -6.47 0.75 -2.22
CA ASN A 144 -6.49 0.00 -3.48
C ASN A 144 -5.06 -0.16 -4.04
N ALA A 145 -4.26 0.91 -4.03
CA ALA A 145 -2.86 0.88 -4.46
C ALA A 145 -2.02 -0.05 -3.57
N MET A 146 -2.20 0.02 -2.24
CA MET A 146 -1.52 -0.85 -1.28
C MET A 146 -1.81 -2.32 -1.54
N ILE A 147 -3.08 -2.68 -1.74
CA ILE A 147 -3.47 -4.08 -1.96
C ILE A 147 -2.90 -4.60 -3.28
N LEU A 148 -2.88 -3.77 -4.33
CA LEU A 148 -2.26 -4.12 -5.61
C LEU A 148 -0.75 -4.37 -5.45
N LEU A 149 -0.04 -3.45 -4.81
CA LEU A 149 1.39 -3.57 -4.55
C LEU A 149 1.71 -4.78 -3.67
N ALA A 150 0.91 -5.01 -2.62
CA ALA A 150 1.02 -6.18 -1.76
C ALA A 150 0.85 -7.50 -2.54
N TYR A 151 -0.14 -7.56 -3.42
CA TYR A 151 -0.34 -8.72 -4.30
C TYR A 151 0.88 -8.97 -5.18
N VAL A 152 1.44 -7.92 -5.80
CA VAL A 152 2.63 -8.04 -6.66
C VAL A 152 3.85 -8.52 -5.86
N ALA A 153 4.10 -7.92 -4.69
CA ALA A 153 5.22 -8.29 -3.81
C ALA A 153 5.10 -9.75 -3.34
N LEU A 154 3.93 -10.18 -2.87
CA LEU A 154 3.68 -11.56 -2.47
C LEU A 154 3.87 -12.56 -3.63
N ARG A 155 3.51 -12.17 -4.85
CA ARG A 155 3.76 -12.98 -6.07
C ARG A 155 5.24 -13.10 -6.42
N GLN A 156 6.05 -12.14 -6.02
CA GLN A 156 7.51 -12.16 -6.18
C GLN A 156 8.21 -12.98 -5.07
N GLY A 157 7.47 -13.36 -4.04
CA GLY A 157 7.96 -14.12 -2.90
C GLY A 157 8.38 -13.24 -1.72
N ASP A 158 8.08 -11.94 -1.75
CA ASP A 158 8.39 -11.02 -0.68
C ASP A 158 7.46 -11.22 0.53
N ALA A 159 7.92 -10.81 1.70
CA ALA A 159 7.11 -10.75 2.91
C ALA A 159 6.42 -9.39 3.00
N VAL A 160 5.10 -9.38 3.20
CA VAL A 160 4.30 -8.16 3.22
C VAL A 160 3.60 -8.00 4.56
N GLY A 161 3.65 -6.79 5.11
CA GLY A 161 2.94 -6.37 6.32
C GLY A 161 2.32 -4.99 6.18
N VAL A 162 1.52 -4.59 7.16
CA VAL A 162 0.89 -3.27 7.20
C VAL A 162 0.85 -2.71 8.63
N GLN A 163 1.00 -1.40 8.76
CA GLN A 163 0.77 -0.62 9.95
C GLN A 163 -0.09 0.58 9.58
N SER A 164 -1.22 0.80 10.30
CA SER A 164 -1.99 2.04 10.17
C SER A 164 -1.59 3.05 11.25
N PHE A 165 -1.74 4.34 10.95
CA PHE A 165 -1.50 5.46 11.88
C PHE A 165 -2.43 6.64 11.57
N GLY A 166 -2.50 7.63 12.44
CA GLY A 166 -3.39 8.79 12.28
C GLY A 166 -4.86 8.47 12.51
N GLY A 167 -5.16 7.36 13.17
CA GLY A 167 -6.49 6.86 13.48
C GLY A 167 -6.41 5.53 14.20
N GLU A 168 -7.29 4.58 13.86
CA GLU A 168 -7.25 3.24 14.42
C GLU A 168 -5.91 2.56 14.10
N ARG A 169 -5.21 2.10 15.14
CA ARG A 169 -3.88 1.49 15.04
C ARG A 169 -4.00 0.01 14.82
N ARG A 170 -3.63 -0.45 13.62
CA ARG A 170 -3.56 -1.86 13.28
C ARG A 170 -2.16 -2.25 12.86
N TRP A 171 -1.81 -3.48 13.12
CA TRP A 171 -0.53 -4.05 12.79
C TRP A 171 -0.70 -5.47 12.29
N LEU A 172 -0.18 -5.74 11.09
CA LEU A 172 0.06 -7.08 10.58
C LEU A 172 1.56 -7.23 10.32
N ALA A 173 2.19 -8.16 11.02
CA ALA A 173 3.61 -8.45 10.81
C ALA A 173 3.85 -8.94 9.37
N PRO A 174 5.00 -8.59 8.76
CA PRO A 174 5.32 -9.08 7.43
C PRO A 174 5.43 -10.60 7.38
N HIS A 175 4.64 -11.22 6.49
CA HIS A 175 4.68 -12.65 6.21
C HIS A 175 4.82 -12.89 4.70
N PRO A 176 5.61 -13.90 4.28
CA PRO A 176 5.74 -14.28 2.88
C PRO A 176 4.57 -15.16 2.44
N GLY A 177 4.38 -15.21 1.12
CA GLY A 177 3.47 -16.14 0.47
C GLY A 177 2.06 -15.58 0.20
N PRO A 178 1.37 -16.12 -0.81
CA PRO A 178 0.10 -15.58 -1.31
C PRO A 178 -1.04 -15.63 -0.29
N GLY A 179 -0.96 -16.53 0.71
CA GLY A 179 -1.93 -16.61 1.80
C GLY A 179 -1.97 -15.39 2.71
N THR A 180 -0.96 -14.53 2.69
CA THR A 180 -0.90 -13.29 3.49
C THR A 180 -1.86 -12.21 2.98
N LEU A 181 -2.30 -12.28 1.73
CA LEU A 181 -3.19 -11.27 1.16
C LEU A 181 -4.54 -11.18 1.89
N THR A 182 -5.15 -12.32 2.22
CA THR A 182 -6.44 -12.35 2.91
C THR A 182 -6.37 -11.76 4.33
N PRO A 183 -5.43 -12.15 5.20
CA PRO A 183 -5.21 -11.48 6.48
C PRO A 183 -4.93 -9.97 6.34
N LEU A 184 -4.14 -9.56 5.34
CA LEU A 184 -3.85 -8.15 5.09
C LEU A 184 -5.13 -7.37 4.79
N ILE A 185 -5.96 -7.86 3.87
CA ILE A 185 -7.23 -7.24 3.51
C ILE A 185 -8.15 -7.20 4.74
N ASN A 186 -8.26 -8.28 5.51
CA ASN A 186 -9.09 -8.34 6.72
C ASN A 186 -8.60 -7.39 7.82
N THR A 187 -7.32 -7.02 7.81
CA THR A 187 -6.79 -6.04 8.77
C THR A 187 -7.18 -4.61 8.42
N VAL A 188 -7.47 -4.31 7.14
CA VAL A 188 -7.62 -2.92 6.67
C VAL A 188 -9.00 -2.59 6.06
N TYR A 189 -9.86 -3.59 5.78
CA TYR A 189 -11.09 -3.38 5.00
C TYR A 189 -12.09 -2.41 5.63
N ASP A 190 -12.15 -2.35 6.95
CA ASP A 190 -13.07 -1.53 7.73
C ASP A 190 -12.42 -0.24 8.29
N LEU A 191 -11.10 -0.05 8.10
CA LEU A 191 -10.42 1.18 8.47
C LEU A 191 -11.04 2.38 7.74
N GLN A 192 -11.29 3.45 8.48
CA GLN A 192 -11.81 4.71 7.93
C GLN A 192 -10.85 5.85 8.31
N PRO A 193 -10.71 6.86 7.44
CA PRO A 193 -9.94 8.05 7.79
C PRO A 193 -10.65 8.86 8.88
N THR A 194 -9.87 9.34 9.84
CA THR A 194 -10.35 10.08 11.01
C THR A 194 -10.25 11.60 10.82
N LEU A 195 -10.58 12.37 11.84
CA LEU A 195 -10.32 13.82 11.89
C LEU A 195 -8.99 14.17 12.58
N GLU A 196 -8.30 13.17 13.10
CA GLU A 196 -7.05 13.36 13.82
C GLU A 196 -5.89 13.74 12.87
N PRO A 197 -4.94 14.55 13.34
CA PRO A 197 -3.71 14.81 12.59
C PRO A 197 -2.84 13.54 12.55
N PRO A 198 -1.97 13.40 11.55
CA PRO A 198 -1.01 12.29 11.52
C PRO A 198 0.07 12.50 12.59
N ASP A 199 0.39 11.45 13.35
CA ASP A 199 1.55 11.42 14.25
C ASP A 199 2.67 10.59 13.61
N TYR A 200 3.52 11.28 12.85
CA TYR A 200 4.65 10.65 12.16
C TYR A 200 5.76 10.18 13.11
N ALA A 201 5.95 10.86 14.23
CA ALA A 201 6.96 10.50 15.21
C ALA A 201 6.61 9.17 15.88
N GLU A 202 5.38 9.03 16.37
CA GLU A 202 4.88 7.78 16.93
C GLU A 202 4.89 6.64 15.91
N MET A 203 4.42 6.91 14.68
CA MET A 203 4.44 5.95 13.58
C MET A 203 5.85 5.40 13.36
N ALA A 204 6.88 6.27 13.28
CA ALA A 204 8.26 5.86 13.09
C ALA A 204 8.79 5.04 14.27
N HIS A 205 8.53 5.45 15.50
CA HIS A 205 8.94 4.71 16.70
C HIS A 205 8.32 3.31 16.77
N LEU A 206 7.03 3.19 16.52
CA LEU A 206 6.34 1.89 16.49
C LEU A 206 6.89 1.00 15.38
N THR A 207 7.14 1.56 14.20
CA THR A 207 7.72 0.83 13.08
C THR A 207 9.10 0.25 13.45
N LEU A 208 10.01 1.08 13.99
CA LEU A 208 11.35 0.64 14.37
C LEU A 208 11.37 -0.39 15.51
N THR A 209 10.40 -0.32 16.41
CA THR A 209 10.28 -1.28 17.52
C THR A 209 9.82 -2.64 17.01
N ARG A 210 8.85 -2.66 16.09
CA ARG A 210 8.22 -3.88 15.57
C ARG A 210 9.00 -4.50 14.42
N GLN A 211 9.52 -3.67 13.50
CA GLN A 211 10.29 -4.11 12.33
C GLN A 211 11.78 -3.87 12.56
N ARG A 212 12.45 -4.91 13.09
CA ARG A 212 13.89 -4.83 13.41
C ARG A 212 14.79 -5.14 12.21
N LYS A 213 14.33 -5.97 11.27
CA LYS A 213 15.07 -6.31 10.05
C LYS A 213 14.88 -5.22 9.01
N ARG A 214 15.91 -5.00 8.19
CA ARG A 214 15.82 -4.05 7.07
C ARG A 214 14.62 -4.40 6.18
N ALA A 215 13.85 -3.40 5.78
CA ALA A 215 12.66 -3.54 4.97
C ALA A 215 12.53 -2.35 4.01
N LEU A 216 11.75 -2.54 2.95
CA LEU A 216 11.17 -1.44 2.19
C LEU A 216 9.93 -0.96 2.94
N ILE A 217 9.98 0.28 3.41
CA ILE A 217 8.84 0.97 4.02
C ILE A 217 8.14 1.77 2.93
N VAL A 218 6.87 1.51 2.71
CA VAL A 218 6.04 2.27 1.76
C VAL A 218 5.04 3.09 2.54
N LEU A 219 5.30 4.39 2.65
CA LEU A 219 4.41 5.34 3.31
C LEU A 219 3.37 5.83 2.30
N LEU A 220 2.10 5.54 2.56
CA LEU A 220 0.95 5.94 1.75
C LEU A 220 0.24 7.09 2.47
N THR A 221 0.36 8.29 1.95
CA THR A 221 -0.20 9.50 2.57
C THR A 221 -0.50 10.56 1.50
N ASN A 222 -1.18 11.64 1.88
CA ASN A 222 -1.30 12.85 1.09
C ASN A 222 -0.48 13.95 1.76
N LEU A 223 0.74 14.17 1.23
CA LEU A 223 1.67 15.15 1.77
C LEU A 223 1.19 16.57 1.55
N ARG A 224 1.28 17.35 2.63
CA ARG A 224 1.11 18.80 2.59
C ARG A 224 2.34 19.47 3.21
N ASP A 225 2.57 20.73 2.86
CA ASP A 225 3.66 21.55 3.37
C ASP A 225 3.67 21.67 4.90
N GLU A 226 2.48 21.74 5.50
CA GLU A 226 2.31 21.83 6.97
C GLU A 226 2.88 20.62 7.75
N ASP A 227 3.00 19.46 7.10
CA ASP A 227 3.43 18.21 7.76
C ASP A 227 4.95 17.99 7.69
N GLN A 228 5.67 18.84 6.96
CA GLN A 228 7.10 18.62 6.69
C GLN A 228 7.95 18.58 7.96
N ASP A 229 7.67 19.50 8.91
CA ASP A 229 8.46 19.61 10.14
C ASP A 229 8.36 18.34 11.00
N ASP A 230 7.23 17.66 10.98
CA ASP A 230 7.01 16.42 11.72
C ASP A 230 7.45 15.18 10.91
N LEU A 231 7.26 15.21 9.59
CA LEU A 231 7.59 14.08 8.72
C LEU A 231 9.08 13.92 8.48
N ARG A 232 9.82 15.04 8.30
CA ARG A 232 11.28 15.00 8.03
C ARG A 232 12.07 14.21 9.09
N PRO A 233 11.93 14.46 10.41
CA PRO A 233 12.65 13.69 11.41
C PRO A 233 12.20 12.22 11.43
N ALA A 234 10.93 11.93 11.17
CA ALA A 234 10.42 10.57 11.10
C ALA A 234 11.04 9.78 9.94
N ILE A 235 11.10 10.36 8.74
CA ILE A 235 11.74 9.76 7.57
C ILE A 235 13.24 9.58 7.81
N ALA A 236 13.94 10.60 8.32
CA ALA A 236 15.37 10.50 8.64
C ALA A 236 15.66 9.38 9.66
N LEU A 237 14.77 9.17 10.62
CA LEU A 237 14.88 8.10 11.60
C LEU A 237 14.67 6.72 10.97
N LEU A 238 13.67 6.56 10.13
CA LEU A 238 13.37 5.31 9.41
C LEU A 238 14.48 4.96 8.41
N SER A 239 15.00 5.95 7.67
CA SER A 239 16.02 5.77 6.62
C SER A 239 17.37 5.28 7.16
N ARG A 240 17.64 5.41 8.46
CA ARG A 240 18.83 4.84 9.10
C ARG A 240 18.88 3.32 9.02
N ARG A 241 17.73 2.65 8.94
CA ARG A 241 17.63 1.18 8.97
C ARG A 241 16.89 0.60 7.77
N HIS A 242 15.93 1.32 7.23
CA HIS A 242 15.02 0.88 6.18
C HIS A 242 15.22 1.70 4.91
N LEU A 243 14.76 1.17 3.79
CA LEU A 243 14.55 1.96 2.58
C LEU A 243 13.14 2.53 2.65
N VAL A 244 12.99 3.84 2.51
CA VAL A 244 11.69 4.51 2.62
C VAL A 244 11.24 5.01 1.26
N LEU A 245 10.07 4.56 0.82
CA LEU A 245 9.36 5.04 -0.35
C LEU A 245 8.13 5.82 0.12
N ILE A 246 7.98 7.05 -0.34
CA ILE A 246 6.81 7.87 -0.05
C ILE A 246 5.91 7.86 -1.28
N ALA A 247 4.75 7.22 -1.15
CA ALA A 247 3.70 7.21 -2.17
C ALA A 247 2.71 8.32 -1.85
N ASN A 248 2.92 9.46 -2.50
CA ASN A 248 2.08 10.63 -2.34
C ASN A 248 0.95 10.62 -3.37
N LEU A 249 -0.28 10.87 -2.92
CA LEU A 249 -1.43 10.95 -3.80
C LEU A 249 -1.38 12.21 -4.66
N ARG A 250 -1.67 12.06 -5.94
CA ARG A 250 -1.86 13.17 -6.88
C ARG A 250 -3.35 13.53 -6.90
N GLU A 251 -3.66 14.80 -6.87
CA GLU A 251 -5.02 15.33 -6.91
C GLU A 251 -5.32 15.82 -8.34
N PRO A 252 -6.07 15.06 -9.17
CA PRO A 252 -6.34 15.41 -10.57
C PRO A 252 -7.00 16.77 -10.74
N VAL A 253 -7.85 17.17 -9.79
CA VAL A 253 -8.53 18.47 -9.79
C VAL A 253 -7.56 19.66 -9.87
N LEU A 254 -6.35 19.53 -9.31
CA LEU A 254 -5.33 20.58 -9.38
C LEU A 254 -4.75 20.70 -10.79
N ASP A 255 -4.57 19.57 -11.49
CA ASP A 255 -4.11 19.57 -12.88
C ASP A 255 -5.18 20.17 -13.81
N GLU A 256 -6.44 19.85 -13.57
CA GLU A 256 -7.58 20.43 -14.32
C GLU A 256 -7.65 21.95 -14.16
N LEU A 257 -7.52 22.45 -12.92
CA LEU A 257 -7.53 23.88 -12.63
C LEU A 257 -6.40 24.63 -13.35
N LEU A 258 -5.25 24.00 -13.56
CA LEU A 258 -4.13 24.62 -14.29
C LEU A 258 -4.30 24.59 -15.80
N THR A 259 -5.19 23.78 -16.34
CA THR A 259 -5.47 23.69 -17.78
C THR A 259 -6.68 24.49 -18.21
N GLN A 260 -7.51 24.96 -17.26
CA GLN A 260 -8.69 25.75 -17.56
C GLN A 260 -8.31 27.16 -18.07
N PRO A 261 -9.09 27.71 -19.03
CA PRO A 261 -8.90 29.09 -19.48
C PRO A 261 -9.21 30.07 -18.34
N ILE A 262 -8.47 31.18 -18.31
CA ILE A 262 -8.61 32.23 -17.29
C ILE A 262 -9.42 33.39 -17.89
N ASP A 263 -10.72 33.46 -17.58
CA ASP A 263 -11.63 34.43 -18.13
C ASP A 263 -11.96 35.58 -17.14
N ASN A 264 -11.68 35.37 -15.85
CA ASN A 264 -12.01 36.36 -14.82
C ASN A 264 -10.98 36.35 -13.66
N LEU A 265 -11.08 37.39 -12.81
CA LEU A 265 -10.15 37.58 -11.68
C LEU A 265 -10.18 36.41 -10.69
N SER A 266 -11.34 35.82 -10.40
CA SER A 266 -11.46 34.72 -9.47
C SER A 266 -10.73 33.47 -10.00
N GLN A 267 -10.84 33.21 -11.30
CA GLN A 267 -10.08 32.10 -11.93
C GLN A 267 -8.57 32.37 -11.94
N ALA A 268 -8.15 33.62 -12.16
CA ALA A 268 -6.76 34.02 -12.08
C ALA A 268 -6.18 33.80 -10.65
N GLN A 269 -6.96 34.18 -9.64
CA GLN A 269 -6.56 33.94 -8.23
C GLN A 269 -6.47 32.45 -7.91
N LEU A 270 -7.45 31.65 -8.34
CA LEU A 270 -7.47 30.21 -8.16
C LEU A 270 -6.26 29.56 -8.85
N TYR A 271 -5.99 29.93 -10.09
CA TYR A 271 -4.81 29.46 -10.83
C TYR A 271 -3.51 29.79 -10.11
N ALA A 272 -3.32 31.04 -9.68
CA ALA A 272 -2.12 31.47 -8.98
C ALA A 272 -1.94 30.71 -7.64
N THR A 273 -3.03 30.51 -6.89
CA THR A 273 -3.00 29.74 -5.64
C THR A 273 -2.66 28.28 -5.89
N THR A 274 -3.23 27.68 -6.93
CA THR A 274 -2.92 26.28 -7.31
C THR A 274 -1.47 26.10 -7.74
N CYS A 275 -0.93 27.03 -8.56
CA CYS A 275 0.49 27.05 -8.91
C CYS A 275 1.39 27.15 -7.67
N HIS A 276 1.06 28.05 -6.76
CA HIS A 276 1.84 28.21 -5.53
C HIS A 276 1.81 26.95 -4.67
N TYR A 277 0.64 26.35 -4.50
CA TYR A 277 0.47 25.09 -3.77
C TYR A 277 1.30 23.95 -4.39
N GLN A 278 1.25 23.80 -5.72
CA GLN A 278 2.06 22.76 -6.38
C GLN A 278 3.55 22.99 -6.22
N LEU A 279 4.04 24.23 -6.36
CA LEU A 279 5.44 24.54 -6.15
C LEU A 279 5.92 24.25 -4.73
N GLN A 280 5.11 24.53 -3.72
CA GLN A 280 5.43 24.18 -2.33
C GLN A 280 5.49 22.66 -2.15
N ARG A 281 4.53 21.96 -2.73
CA ARG A 281 4.47 20.48 -2.67
C ARG A 281 5.67 19.82 -3.35
N ASP A 282 6.09 20.30 -4.51
CA ASP A 282 7.26 19.79 -5.24
C ASP A 282 8.55 20.02 -4.45
N ARG A 283 8.71 21.20 -3.85
CA ARG A 283 9.84 21.49 -2.95
C ARG A 283 9.87 20.54 -1.76
N ALA A 284 8.72 20.31 -1.13
CA ALA A 284 8.58 19.36 -0.05
C ALA A 284 9.05 17.96 -0.43
N GLN A 285 8.66 17.49 -1.60
CA GLN A 285 9.05 16.18 -2.11
C GLN A 285 10.55 16.11 -2.43
N GLU A 286 11.14 17.16 -3.02
CA GLU A 286 12.58 17.21 -3.26
C GLU A 286 13.40 17.15 -1.97
N GLU A 287 13.01 17.90 -0.95
CA GLU A 287 13.66 17.86 0.34
C GLU A 287 13.61 16.48 1.00
N LEU A 288 12.46 15.80 0.92
CA LEU A 288 12.33 14.44 1.45
C LEU A 288 13.18 13.42 0.68
N ARG A 289 13.36 13.60 -0.64
CA ARG A 289 14.28 12.77 -1.44
C ARG A 289 15.73 12.90 -0.96
N HIS A 290 16.17 14.10 -0.64
CA HIS A 290 17.52 14.33 -0.11
C HIS A 290 17.76 13.69 1.27
N LEU A 291 16.71 13.40 2.05
CA LEU A 291 16.80 12.73 3.35
C LEU A 291 16.80 11.19 3.25
N GLY A 292 16.79 10.65 2.05
CA GLY A 292 16.80 9.19 1.80
C GLY A 292 15.42 8.57 1.59
N GLY A 293 14.40 9.40 1.38
CA GLY A 293 13.13 8.98 0.81
C GLY A 293 13.25 8.92 -0.73
N ILE A 294 12.66 7.89 -1.33
CA ILE A 294 12.56 7.74 -2.79
C ILE A 294 11.13 8.09 -3.20
#